data_578083864717779d7d525b4305906c15
#
_entry.id   578083864717779d7d525b4305906c15
#
_cell.length_a   1.000
_cell.length_b   1.000
_cell.length_c   1.000
_cell.angle_alpha   90.00
_cell.angle_beta   90.00
_cell.angle_gamma   90.00
#
_symmetry.space_group_name_H-M   'P 1'
#
loop_
_entity.id
_entity.type
_entity.pdbx_description
1 polymer ?
#
loop_
_entity_poly.entity_id
_entity_poly.type
_entity_poly.pdbx_seq_one_letter_code
_entity_poly.pdbx_strand_id
1 'polypeptide(L)'
;MKRLASTLLVLLPVSAFAADGIDLTRGPDTTVYGTCVPSLLVENKSAETVDYLEVDLVLDLVDGRRRTVELKSAYREGVLYPIAPGAKGVLKQHLDTSRSLGVACDQVKARKVGRIICESSNKACASPVSVQP
;
A
#
# COMPACT_ATOMS: atom_id res chain seq x y z
N MET A 1 -22.74 57.53 -26.85
CA MET A 1 -22.65 56.09 -27.10
C MET A 1 -21.66 55.49 -26.13
N LYS A 2 -22.15 54.81 -25.10
CA LYS A 2 -21.30 54.13 -24.10
C LYS A 2 -21.06 52.69 -24.55
N ARG A 3 -19.82 52.34 -24.86
CA ARG A 3 -19.44 50.96 -25.14
C ARG A 3 -19.15 50.25 -23.81
N LEU A 4 -20.01 49.34 -23.45
CA LEU A 4 -19.78 48.40 -22.34
C LEU A 4 -18.79 47.34 -22.81
N ALA A 5 -17.60 47.37 -22.27
CA ALA A 5 -16.63 46.29 -22.43
C ALA A 5 -16.99 45.14 -21.44
N SER A 6 -17.55 44.08 -21.97
CA SER A 6 -17.76 42.85 -21.20
C SER A 6 -16.43 42.14 -21.04
N THR A 7 -15.90 42.20 -19.84
CA THR A 7 -14.71 41.41 -19.47
C THR A 7 -15.15 39.96 -19.20
N LEU A 8 -14.83 39.07 -20.12
CA LEU A 8 -15.08 37.65 -19.99
C LEU A 8 -14.03 37.08 -19.01
N LEU A 9 -14.46 36.77 -17.79
CA LEU A 9 -13.63 36.10 -16.80
C LEU A 9 -13.54 34.62 -17.19
N VAL A 10 -12.42 34.20 -17.79
CA VAL A 10 -12.15 32.81 -18.09
C VAL A 10 -11.70 32.13 -16.81
N LEU A 11 -12.62 31.40 -16.16
CA LEU A 11 -12.31 30.46 -15.08
C LEU A 11 -11.62 29.27 -15.69
N LEU A 12 -10.28 29.21 -15.59
CA LEU A 12 -9.51 28.01 -15.90
C LEU A 12 -9.82 26.96 -14.81
N PRO A 13 -10.17 25.73 -15.19
CA PRO A 13 -10.32 24.66 -14.21
C PRO A 13 -8.95 24.41 -13.55
N VAL A 14 -8.88 24.64 -12.24
CA VAL A 14 -7.76 24.20 -11.44
C VAL A 14 -7.83 22.69 -11.42
N SER A 15 -7.01 22.02 -12.23
CA SER A 15 -6.81 20.58 -12.13
C SER A 15 -6.25 20.30 -10.73
N ALA A 16 -7.09 19.75 -9.86
CA ALA A 16 -6.62 19.21 -8.60
C ALA A 16 -5.68 18.05 -8.96
N PHE A 17 -4.36 18.27 -8.89
CA PHE A 17 -3.38 17.19 -8.92
C PHE A 17 -3.66 16.34 -7.68
N ALA A 18 -4.08 15.08 -7.89
CA ALA A 18 -4.06 14.10 -6.82
C ALA A 18 -2.64 14.07 -6.26
N ALA A 19 -2.49 14.19 -4.92
CA ALA A 19 -1.19 14.16 -4.29
C ALA A 19 -0.49 12.87 -4.74
N ASP A 20 0.66 13.02 -5.41
CA ASP A 20 1.48 11.91 -5.85
C ASP A 20 2.03 11.20 -4.61
N GLY A 21 1.50 10.04 -4.32
CA GLY A 21 1.82 9.25 -3.16
C GLY A 21 2.14 7.81 -3.51
N ILE A 22 2.21 7.00 -2.48
CA ILE A 22 2.41 5.56 -2.58
C ILE A 22 1.07 4.91 -2.28
N ASP A 23 0.47 4.29 -3.30
CA ASP A 23 -0.84 3.67 -3.18
C ASP A 23 -0.70 2.16 -3.02
N LEU A 24 -1.35 1.64 -2.00
CA LEU A 24 -1.46 0.21 -1.77
C LEU A 24 -2.92 -0.21 -1.87
N THR A 25 -3.16 -1.26 -2.64
CA THR A 25 -4.47 -1.86 -2.80
C THR A 25 -4.41 -3.34 -2.50
N ARG A 26 -5.55 -3.93 -2.18
CA ARG A 26 -5.64 -5.37 -1.92
C ARG A 26 -5.14 -6.15 -3.13
N GLY A 27 -4.16 -7.01 -2.90
CA GLY A 27 -3.68 -7.99 -3.87
C GLY A 27 -4.39 -9.33 -3.76
N PRO A 28 -4.04 -10.28 -4.60
CA PRO A 28 -4.58 -11.62 -4.52
C PRO A 28 -4.12 -12.31 -3.23
N ASP A 29 -5.06 -12.95 -2.54
CA ASP A 29 -4.74 -13.84 -1.44
C ASP A 29 -4.32 -15.19 -2.00
N THR A 30 -3.27 -15.76 -1.45
CA THR A 30 -2.81 -17.10 -1.81
C THR A 30 -2.86 -18.02 -0.59
N THR A 31 -3.06 -19.31 -0.83
CA THR A 31 -3.01 -20.32 0.22
C THR A 31 -1.73 -21.12 0.05
N VAL A 32 -0.91 -21.19 1.11
CA VAL A 32 0.35 -21.94 1.14
C VAL A 32 0.31 -22.86 2.34
N TYR A 33 0.42 -24.14 2.12
CA TYR A 33 0.32 -25.16 3.20
C TYR A 33 -0.90 -24.99 4.10
N GLY A 34 -2.08 -24.68 3.49
CA GLY A 34 -3.33 -24.51 4.22
C GLY A 34 -3.45 -23.19 4.98
N THR A 35 -2.46 -22.30 4.91
CA THR A 35 -2.51 -20.98 5.53
C THR A 35 -2.73 -19.87 4.51
N CYS A 36 -3.54 -18.90 4.85
CA CYS A 36 -3.76 -17.71 4.03
C CYS A 36 -2.53 -16.81 4.06
N VAL A 37 -2.09 -16.39 2.89
CA VAL A 37 -1.03 -15.40 2.69
C VAL A 37 -1.64 -14.20 1.95
N PRO A 38 -2.05 -13.15 2.67
CA PRO A 38 -2.54 -11.94 2.06
C PRO A 38 -1.41 -11.17 1.37
N SER A 39 -1.76 -10.34 0.41
CA SER A 39 -0.84 -9.45 -0.27
C SER A 39 -1.45 -8.08 -0.52
N LEU A 40 -0.59 -7.08 -0.68
CA LEU A 40 -0.95 -5.74 -1.15
C LEU A 40 -0.18 -5.43 -2.43
N LEU A 41 -0.87 -4.83 -3.39
CA LEU A 41 -0.25 -4.28 -4.59
C LEU A 41 0.19 -2.84 -4.30
N VAL A 42 1.41 -2.50 -4.69
CA VAL A 42 1.99 -1.17 -4.49
C VAL A 42 2.12 -0.48 -5.84
N GLU A 43 1.72 0.77 -5.89
CA GLU A 43 2.03 1.68 -6.99
C GLU A 43 2.69 2.93 -6.42
N ASN A 44 3.94 3.14 -6.77
CA ASN A 44 4.70 4.31 -6.33
C ASN A 44 4.49 5.47 -7.32
N LYS A 45 3.53 6.34 -7.01
CA LYS A 45 3.25 7.55 -7.79
C LYS A 45 4.06 8.76 -7.33
N SER A 46 4.92 8.58 -6.33
CA SER A 46 5.78 9.64 -5.79
C SER A 46 7.05 9.82 -6.62
N ALA A 47 7.78 10.90 -6.33
CA ALA A 47 9.11 11.13 -6.89
C ALA A 47 10.23 10.43 -6.10
N GLU A 48 9.90 9.78 -4.96
CA GLU A 48 10.84 9.07 -4.12
C GLU A 48 11.03 7.62 -4.58
N THR A 49 12.24 7.10 -4.39
CA THR A 49 12.46 5.65 -4.43
C THR A 49 12.12 5.08 -3.05
N VAL A 50 11.20 4.14 -3.00
CA VAL A 50 10.84 3.45 -1.76
C VAL A 50 11.80 2.30 -1.54
N ASP A 51 12.71 2.45 -0.57
CA ASP A 51 13.72 1.44 -0.29
C ASP A 51 13.16 0.31 0.58
N TYR A 52 12.28 0.64 1.51
CA TYR A 52 11.61 -0.31 2.38
C TYR A 52 10.14 0.08 2.61
N LEU A 53 9.27 -0.89 2.54
CA LEU A 53 7.86 -0.72 2.83
C LEU A 53 7.35 -1.93 3.62
N GLU A 54 6.70 -1.65 4.75
CA GLU A 54 6.09 -2.65 5.61
C GLU A 54 4.71 -2.16 6.04
N VAL A 55 3.73 -3.03 5.97
CA VAL A 55 2.37 -2.75 6.41
C VAL A 55 1.90 -3.90 7.27
N ASP A 56 1.46 -3.59 8.47
CA ASP A 56 0.76 -4.54 9.32
C ASP A 56 -0.72 -4.58 8.93
N LEU A 57 -1.21 -5.77 8.58
CA LEU A 57 -2.63 -6.03 8.44
C LEU A 57 -3.16 -6.68 9.70
N VAL A 58 -4.17 -6.08 10.28
CA VAL A 58 -4.94 -6.66 11.39
C VAL A 58 -6.14 -7.39 10.80
N LEU A 59 -6.18 -8.70 10.99
CA LEU A 59 -7.19 -9.58 10.44
C LEU A 59 -8.12 -10.07 11.55
N ASP A 60 -9.41 -9.83 11.37
CA ASP A 60 -10.44 -10.44 12.20
C ASP A 60 -10.89 -11.75 11.54
N LEU A 61 -10.82 -12.85 12.28
CA LEU A 61 -11.19 -14.18 11.82
C LEU A 61 -12.64 -14.49 12.14
N VAL A 62 -13.22 -15.40 11.39
CA VAL A 62 -14.62 -15.86 11.55
C VAL A 62 -14.87 -16.42 12.95
N ASP A 63 -13.87 -17.04 13.58
CA ASP A 63 -13.95 -17.57 14.94
C ASP A 63 -13.82 -16.53 16.06
N GLY A 64 -13.72 -15.26 15.72
CA GLY A 64 -13.58 -14.12 16.65
C GLY A 64 -12.14 -13.80 17.06
N ARG A 65 -11.14 -14.59 16.65
CA ARG A 65 -9.73 -14.26 16.91
C ARG A 65 -9.28 -13.11 16.02
N ARG A 66 -8.31 -12.36 16.52
CA ARG A 66 -7.62 -11.29 15.80
C ARG A 66 -6.15 -11.64 15.62
N ARG A 67 -5.65 -11.46 14.42
CA ARG A 67 -4.25 -11.73 14.06
C ARG A 67 -3.65 -10.55 13.32
N THR A 68 -2.38 -10.30 13.56
CA THR A 68 -1.63 -9.28 12.80
C THR A 68 -0.59 -9.97 11.93
N VAL A 69 -0.57 -9.61 10.67
CA VAL A 69 0.40 -10.10 9.67
C VAL A 69 1.23 -8.93 9.18
N GLU A 70 2.54 -9.08 9.17
CA GLU A 70 3.46 -8.11 8.58
C GLU A 70 3.64 -8.41 7.09
N LEU A 71 3.29 -7.45 6.23
CA LEU A 71 3.56 -7.52 4.80
C LEU A 71 4.74 -6.62 4.47
N LYS A 72 5.73 -7.16 3.79
CA LYS A 72 7.00 -6.47 3.50
C LYS A 72 7.27 -6.42 1.99
N SER A 73 7.99 -5.39 1.58
CA SER A 73 8.58 -5.34 0.24
C SER A 73 9.53 -6.52 0.01
N ALA A 74 9.57 -7.00 -1.23
CA ALA A 74 10.23 -8.26 -1.55
C ALA A 74 11.74 -8.22 -1.29
N TYR A 75 12.26 -9.32 -0.72
CA TYR A 75 13.67 -9.63 -0.67
C TYR A 75 13.99 -10.74 -1.67
N ARG A 76 15.10 -10.62 -2.35
CA ARG A 76 15.68 -11.73 -3.10
C ARG A 76 17.15 -11.81 -2.76
N GLU A 77 17.61 -13.01 -2.37
CA GLU A 77 19.02 -13.24 -2.00
C GLU A 77 19.55 -12.29 -0.92
N GLY A 78 18.70 -11.89 0.03
CA GLY A 78 19.07 -10.96 1.10
C GLY A 78 19.10 -9.48 0.70
N VAL A 79 18.75 -9.16 -0.54
CA VAL A 79 18.70 -7.77 -1.04
C VAL A 79 17.26 -7.29 -1.13
N LEU A 80 17.00 -6.11 -0.59
CA LEU A 80 15.76 -5.37 -0.79
C LEU A 80 15.66 -4.88 -2.24
N TYR A 81 14.50 -5.10 -2.85
CA TYR A 81 14.19 -4.49 -4.14
C TYR A 81 13.48 -3.16 -3.89
N PRO A 82 14.13 -2.03 -4.18
CA PRO A 82 13.49 -0.73 -4.08
C PRO A 82 12.39 -0.59 -5.13
N ILE A 83 11.35 0.16 -4.79
CA ILE A 83 10.27 0.50 -5.69
C ILE A 83 10.52 1.91 -6.23
N ALA A 84 11.01 1.98 -7.45
CA ALA A 84 11.33 3.25 -8.10
C ALA A 84 10.08 4.11 -8.36
N PRO A 85 10.23 5.44 -8.56
CA PRO A 85 9.13 6.29 -9.00
C PRO A 85 8.43 5.72 -10.23
N GLY A 86 7.11 5.63 -10.21
CA GLY A 86 6.27 5.08 -11.27
C GLY A 86 6.25 3.54 -11.34
N ALA A 87 7.03 2.85 -10.52
CA ALA A 87 7.07 1.39 -10.50
C ALA A 87 5.95 0.80 -9.64
N LYS A 88 5.67 -0.47 -9.89
CA LYS A 88 4.74 -1.30 -9.12
C LYS A 88 5.50 -2.40 -8.39
N GLY A 89 4.95 -2.83 -7.26
CA GLY A 89 5.49 -3.90 -6.46
C GLY A 89 4.39 -4.68 -5.74
N VAL A 90 4.80 -5.67 -4.98
CA VAL A 90 3.90 -6.48 -4.16
C VAL A 90 4.50 -6.61 -2.77
N LEU A 91 3.67 -6.35 -1.75
CA LEU A 91 4.00 -6.70 -0.38
C LEU A 91 3.37 -8.05 -0.04
N LYS A 92 4.18 -8.92 0.52
CA LYS A 92 3.76 -10.24 1.00
C LYS A 92 4.30 -10.49 2.40
N GLN A 93 3.63 -11.37 3.12
CA GLN A 93 4.22 -11.94 4.30
C GLN A 93 5.40 -12.83 3.90
N HIS A 94 6.56 -12.59 4.50
CA HIS A 94 7.65 -13.55 4.42
C HIS A 94 7.25 -14.77 5.24
N LEU A 95 7.22 -15.92 4.57
CA LEU A 95 6.85 -17.19 5.21
C LEU A 95 7.96 -17.64 6.17
N ASP A 96 7.96 -17.03 7.32
CA ASP A 96 8.44 -17.67 8.53
C ASP A 96 7.29 -18.50 9.07
N THR A 97 7.44 -19.81 9.06
CA THR A 97 6.42 -20.75 9.50
C THR A 97 5.93 -20.51 10.93
N SER A 98 6.72 -19.81 11.75
CA SER A 98 6.38 -19.47 13.13
C SER A 98 5.29 -18.40 13.26
N ARG A 99 5.03 -17.64 12.19
CA ARG A 99 4.09 -16.50 12.18
C ARG A 99 2.97 -16.65 11.15
N SER A 100 2.77 -17.84 10.63
CA SER A 100 1.70 -18.10 9.67
C SER A 100 0.34 -17.83 10.31
N LEU A 101 -0.62 -17.40 9.50
CA LEU A 101 -1.99 -17.15 9.94
C LEU A 101 -2.67 -18.42 10.44
N GLY A 102 -2.29 -19.58 9.88
CA GLY A 102 -2.75 -20.91 10.30
C GLY A 102 -4.19 -21.22 9.92
N VAL A 103 -4.83 -20.40 9.10
CA VAL A 103 -6.21 -20.58 8.62
C VAL A 103 -6.30 -20.29 7.13
N ALA A 104 -7.30 -20.86 6.46
CA ALA A 104 -7.61 -20.59 5.06
C ALA A 104 -8.10 -19.12 4.87
N CYS A 105 -7.97 -18.61 3.65
CA CYS A 105 -8.34 -17.22 3.36
C CYS A 105 -9.84 -16.92 3.54
N ASP A 106 -10.71 -17.91 3.38
CA ASP A 106 -12.15 -17.79 3.62
C ASP A 106 -12.50 -17.61 5.12
N GLN A 107 -11.56 -17.84 6.02
CA GLN A 107 -11.72 -17.62 7.45
C GLN A 107 -11.40 -16.18 7.89
N VAL A 108 -10.99 -15.32 6.96
CA VAL A 108 -10.75 -13.90 7.22
C VAL A 108 -12.03 -13.12 6.98
N LYS A 109 -12.58 -12.55 8.05
CA LYS A 109 -13.83 -11.80 8.03
C LYS A 109 -13.66 -10.32 7.67
N ALA A 110 -12.62 -9.69 8.24
CA ALA A 110 -12.36 -8.27 8.06
C ALA A 110 -10.86 -7.97 8.12
N ARG A 111 -10.46 -6.85 7.51
CA ARG A 111 -9.09 -6.37 7.45
C ARG A 111 -9.03 -4.92 7.85
N LYS A 112 -7.99 -4.57 8.59
CA LYS A 112 -7.62 -3.19 8.92
C LYS A 112 -6.15 -2.99 8.67
N VAL A 113 -5.77 -1.76 8.36
CA VAL A 113 -4.37 -1.35 8.36
C VAL A 113 -3.95 -0.99 9.77
N GLY A 114 -2.86 -1.57 10.21
CA GLY A 114 -2.18 -1.20 11.44
C GLY A 114 -1.03 -0.25 11.18
N ARG A 115 0.18 -0.65 11.59
CA ARG A 115 1.39 0.14 11.42
C ARG A 115 1.85 0.15 9.96
N ILE A 116 2.35 1.30 9.51
CA ILE A 116 3.01 1.47 8.21
C ILE A 116 4.42 1.98 8.46
N ILE A 117 5.41 1.33 7.85
CA ILE A 117 6.80 1.79 7.80
C ILE A 117 7.15 2.00 6.34
N CYS A 118 7.55 3.21 5.97
CA CYS A 118 8.05 3.55 4.64
C CYS A 118 9.36 4.28 4.79
N GLU A 119 10.39 3.82 4.10
CA GLU A 119 11.73 4.41 4.14
C GLU A 119 12.23 4.71 2.72
N SER A 120 12.85 5.88 2.59
CA SER A 120 13.52 6.36 1.38
C SER A 120 14.80 7.07 1.79
N SER A 121 15.94 6.68 1.24
CA SER A 121 17.24 7.25 1.56
C SER A 121 17.54 7.32 3.07
N ASN A 122 17.27 6.22 3.78
CA ASN A 122 17.46 6.08 5.24
C ASN A 122 16.61 7.03 6.10
N LYS A 123 15.54 7.56 5.55
CA LYS A 123 14.57 8.43 6.24
C LYS A 123 13.15 7.90 6.00
N ALA A 124 12.23 8.31 6.85
CA ALA A 124 10.82 8.11 6.57
C ALA A 124 10.45 8.75 5.23
N CYS A 125 9.57 8.08 4.46
CA CYS A 125 9.09 8.63 3.20
C CYS A 125 8.41 9.99 3.45
N ALA A 126 8.72 10.98 2.60
CA ALA A 126 8.06 12.28 2.63
C ALA A 126 6.67 12.23 1.98
N SER A 127 6.49 11.30 1.04
CA SER A 127 5.22 11.11 0.33
C SER A 127 4.19 10.38 1.18
N PRO A 128 2.89 10.73 1.06
CA PRO A 128 1.85 10.03 1.79
C PRO A 128 1.67 8.58 1.30
N VAL A 129 1.40 7.68 2.23
CA VAL A 129 1.07 6.28 1.95
C VAL A 129 -0.42 6.06 2.18
N SER A 130 -1.13 5.62 1.15
CA SER A 130 -2.55 5.30 1.19
C SER A 130 -2.74 3.79 1.07
N VAL A 131 -3.50 3.20 1.97
CA VAL A 131 -3.73 1.74 1.99
C VAL A 131 -5.22 1.43 1.97
N GLN A 132 -5.64 0.62 0.98
CA GLN A 132 -6.97 0.01 0.89
C GLN A 132 -6.78 -1.51 1.00
N PRO A 133 -6.96 -2.09 2.18
CA PRO A 133 -6.65 -3.48 2.47
C PRO A 133 -7.63 -4.49 1.89
#